data_f5acf68a6ce93a261bff213aa4e704b9
#
_entry.id   f5acf68a6ce93a261bff213aa4e704b9
#
_cell.length_a   1.000
_cell.length_b   1.000
_cell.length_c   1.000
_cell.angle_alpha   90.00
_cell.angle_beta   90.00
_cell.angle_gamma   90.00
#
_symmetry.space_group_name_H-M   'P 1'
#
loop_
_entity.id
_entity.type
_entity.pdbx_description
1 polymer ?
#
loop_
_entity_poly.entity_id
_entity_poly.type
_entity_poly.pdbx_seq_one_letter_code
_entity_poly.pdbx_strand_id
1 'polypeptide(L)'
;NMAWEQRAAIFLKAAELIAGPYRARINAATMIGQSKNIHQAEIDASCELIDFLRFNVEFMTQIYNDQPKSNSDMWNRLEYRPLEGFVYAITPFNFTAIAANLPASAAMMGNVVIWKPSDSQVFSAKIIIDVFKEAGVPDSVINVVFGDPVMITDTVLASPDFAGIHYTGSTAVFKDI
;
A
#
# COMPACT_ATOMS: atom_id res chain seq x y z
N ASN A 1 8.50 15.06 -8.61
CA ASN A 1 7.34 15.46 -7.78
C ASN A 1 6.06 15.31 -8.59
N MET A 2 5.25 14.31 -8.28
CA MET A 2 3.95 14.07 -8.90
C MET A 2 2.87 14.73 -8.04
N ALA A 3 1.95 15.48 -8.67
CA ALA A 3 0.81 16.08 -7.96
C ALA A 3 -0.04 14.99 -7.29
N TRP A 4 -0.68 15.32 -6.18
CA TRP A 4 -1.45 14.33 -5.42
C TRP A 4 -2.65 13.80 -6.20
N GLU A 5 -3.26 14.63 -7.06
CA GLU A 5 -4.36 14.24 -7.94
C GLU A 5 -3.92 13.20 -8.99
N GLN A 6 -2.69 13.33 -9.47
CA GLN A 6 -2.12 12.34 -10.39
C GLN A 6 -1.87 11.00 -9.69
N ARG A 7 -1.38 11.05 -8.43
CA ARG A 7 -1.25 9.83 -7.62
C ARG A 7 -2.60 9.19 -7.35
N ALA A 8 -3.62 9.98 -6.99
CA ALA A 8 -4.99 9.50 -6.84
C ALA A 8 -5.50 8.78 -8.09
N ALA A 9 -5.33 9.38 -9.26
CA ALA A 9 -5.76 8.80 -10.53
C ALA A 9 -5.10 7.44 -10.82
N ILE A 10 -3.82 7.27 -10.49
CA ILE A 10 -3.11 6.00 -10.62
C ILE A 10 -3.76 4.91 -9.77
N PHE A 11 -4.05 5.18 -8.49
CA PHE A 11 -4.64 4.17 -7.61
C PHE A 11 -6.13 3.91 -7.90
N LEU A 12 -6.88 4.88 -8.40
CA LEU A 12 -8.22 4.64 -8.96
C LEU A 12 -8.15 3.74 -10.19
N LYS A 13 -7.17 3.95 -11.09
CA LYS A 13 -6.94 3.05 -12.23
C LYS A 13 -6.55 1.65 -11.76
N ALA A 14 -5.74 1.52 -10.72
CA ALA A 14 -5.41 0.21 -10.13
C ALA A 14 -6.68 -0.50 -9.62
N ALA A 15 -7.60 0.22 -8.98
CA ALA A 15 -8.89 -0.34 -8.56
C ALA A 15 -9.72 -0.86 -9.75
N GLU A 16 -9.76 -0.13 -10.87
CA GLU A 16 -10.46 -0.58 -12.09
C GLU A 16 -9.80 -1.81 -12.72
N LEU A 17 -8.46 -1.88 -12.75
CA LEU A 17 -7.73 -3.06 -13.23
C LEU A 17 -8.05 -4.30 -12.39
N ILE A 18 -8.12 -4.15 -11.06
CA ILE A 18 -8.50 -5.23 -10.15
C ILE A 18 -9.97 -5.61 -10.33
N ALA A 19 -10.86 -4.65 -10.48
CA ALA A 19 -12.29 -4.92 -10.70
C ALA A 19 -12.56 -5.65 -12.03
N GLY A 20 -11.71 -5.50 -13.01
CA GLY A 20 -11.82 -6.05 -14.35
C GLY A 20 -10.81 -7.16 -14.65
N PRO A 21 -9.77 -6.87 -15.46
CA PRO A 21 -8.91 -7.90 -16.06
C PRO A 21 -8.08 -8.72 -15.06
N TYR A 22 -7.80 -8.18 -13.89
CA TYR A 22 -6.99 -8.86 -12.87
C TYR A 22 -7.81 -9.62 -11.82
N ARG A 23 -9.14 -9.46 -11.77
CA ARG A 23 -10.00 -10.03 -10.73
C ARG A 23 -9.83 -11.54 -10.56
N ALA A 24 -9.95 -12.29 -11.63
CA ALA A 24 -9.80 -13.75 -11.58
C ALA A 24 -8.37 -14.17 -11.18
N ARG A 25 -7.36 -13.45 -11.64
CA ARG A 25 -5.95 -13.76 -11.34
C ARG A 25 -5.61 -13.52 -9.87
N ILE A 26 -6.05 -12.41 -9.30
CA ILE A 26 -5.77 -12.09 -7.89
C ILE A 26 -6.52 -13.02 -6.96
N ASN A 27 -7.76 -13.40 -7.31
CA ASN A 27 -8.53 -14.40 -6.57
C ASN A 27 -7.85 -15.77 -6.61
N ALA A 28 -7.43 -16.23 -7.79
CA ALA A 28 -6.73 -17.51 -7.92
C ALA A 28 -5.42 -17.54 -7.12
N ALA A 29 -4.62 -16.48 -7.16
CA ALA A 29 -3.39 -16.38 -6.37
C ALA A 29 -3.66 -16.40 -4.87
N THR A 30 -4.73 -15.75 -4.43
CA THR A 30 -5.17 -15.75 -3.03
C THR A 30 -5.64 -17.13 -2.59
N MET A 31 -6.42 -17.84 -3.42
CA MET A 31 -6.84 -19.20 -3.13
C MET A 31 -5.64 -20.14 -2.94
N ILE A 32 -4.66 -20.07 -3.84
CA ILE A 32 -3.48 -20.93 -3.81
C ILE A 32 -2.57 -20.58 -2.62
N GLY A 33 -2.25 -19.29 -2.44
CA GLY A 33 -1.29 -18.86 -1.44
C GLY A 33 -1.82 -18.85 -0.01
N GLN A 34 -3.14 -18.74 0.18
CA GLN A 34 -3.76 -18.57 1.49
C GLN A 34 -4.77 -19.66 1.83
N SER A 35 -4.89 -20.71 1.01
CA SER A 35 -5.83 -21.82 1.19
C SER A 35 -7.29 -21.35 1.36
N LYS A 36 -7.69 -20.32 0.62
CA LYS A 36 -9.03 -19.75 0.63
C LYS A 36 -9.90 -20.36 -0.47
N ASN A 37 -11.20 -20.44 -0.22
CA ASN A 37 -12.17 -20.75 -1.27
C ASN A 37 -12.48 -19.47 -2.10
N ILE A 38 -13.20 -19.63 -3.20
CA ILE A 38 -13.48 -18.52 -4.12
C ILE A 38 -14.26 -17.36 -3.46
N HIS A 39 -15.19 -17.66 -2.56
CA HIS A 39 -15.97 -16.62 -1.89
C HIS A 39 -15.09 -15.80 -0.93
N GLN A 40 -14.21 -16.46 -0.19
CA GLN A 40 -13.25 -15.80 0.67
C GLN A 40 -12.25 -14.95 -0.14
N ALA A 41 -11.70 -15.50 -1.22
CA ALA A 41 -10.76 -14.77 -2.07
C ALA A 41 -11.42 -13.55 -2.73
N GLU A 42 -12.69 -13.68 -3.17
CA GLU A 42 -13.44 -12.58 -3.75
C GLU A 42 -13.61 -11.42 -2.77
N ILE A 43 -13.94 -11.71 -1.51
CA ILE A 43 -14.11 -10.69 -0.47
C ILE A 43 -12.76 -10.15 -0.02
N ASP A 44 -11.84 -11.03 0.41
CA ASP A 44 -10.61 -10.68 1.13
C ASP A 44 -9.48 -10.20 0.21
N ALA A 45 -9.63 -10.34 -1.10
CA ALA A 45 -8.68 -9.86 -2.08
C ALA A 45 -9.31 -8.81 -2.99
N SER A 46 -10.20 -9.20 -3.91
CA SER A 46 -10.67 -8.30 -4.95
C SER A 46 -11.55 -7.19 -4.40
N CYS A 47 -12.65 -7.51 -3.72
CA CYS A 47 -13.62 -6.50 -3.27
C CYS A 47 -13.00 -5.53 -2.27
N GLU A 48 -12.37 -6.05 -1.23
CA GLU A 48 -11.79 -5.23 -0.18
C GLU A 48 -10.64 -4.34 -0.70
N LEU A 49 -9.78 -4.87 -1.60
CA LEU A 49 -8.70 -4.07 -2.17
C LEU A 49 -9.23 -2.93 -3.07
N ILE A 50 -10.25 -3.20 -3.87
CA ILE A 50 -10.91 -2.18 -4.69
C ILE A 50 -11.43 -1.06 -3.79
N ASP A 51 -12.11 -1.43 -2.70
CA ASP A 51 -12.66 -0.47 -1.75
C ASP A 51 -11.55 0.32 -1.04
N PHE A 52 -10.49 -0.32 -0.56
CA PHE A 52 -9.34 0.37 0.02
C PHE A 52 -8.76 1.42 -0.92
N LEU A 53 -8.51 1.06 -2.17
CA LEU A 53 -7.91 2.00 -3.13
C LEU A 53 -8.82 3.20 -3.41
N ARG A 54 -10.13 2.99 -3.50
CA ARG A 54 -11.11 4.06 -3.72
C ARG A 54 -11.30 4.93 -2.49
N PHE A 55 -11.52 4.33 -1.31
CA PHE A 55 -11.70 5.07 -0.08
C PHE A 55 -10.43 5.81 0.37
N ASN A 56 -9.25 5.24 0.15
CA ASN A 56 -8.00 5.93 0.46
C ASN A 56 -7.82 7.21 -0.37
N VAL A 57 -8.30 7.24 -1.61
CA VAL A 57 -8.33 8.49 -2.41
C VAL A 57 -9.26 9.51 -1.78
N GLU A 58 -10.43 9.09 -1.31
CA GLU A 58 -11.36 9.99 -0.60
C GLU A 58 -10.72 10.50 0.71
N PHE A 59 -10.14 9.63 1.52
CA PHE A 59 -9.47 10.04 2.77
C PHE A 59 -8.28 10.96 2.50
N MET A 60 -7.48 10.70 1.48
CA MET A 60 -6.41 11.59 1.06
C MET A 60 -6.95 12.97 0.69
N THR A 61 -8.05 13.03 -0.05
CA THR A 61 -8.71 14.29 -0.42
C THR A 61 -9.17 15.07 0.81
N GLN A 62 -9.74 14.37 1.80
CA GLN A 62 -10.13 14.99 3.08
C GLN A 62 -8.92 15.54 3.83
N ILE A 63 -7.82 14.80 3.90
CA ILE A 63 -6.57 15.25 4.54
C ILE A 63 -6.04 16.52 3.86
N TYR A 64 -5.97 16.55 2.53
CA TYR A 64 -5.48 17.73 1.79
C TYR A 64 -6.41 18.94 1.92
N ASN A 65 -7.70 18.72 2.19
CA ASN A 65 -8.68 19.78 2.45
C ASN A 65 -8.67 20.28 3.91
N ASP A 66 -8.04 19.57 4.82
CA ASP A 66 -7.89 20.00 6.21
C ASP A 66 -6.84 21.12 6.29
N GLN A 67 -7.33 22.36 6.27
CA GLN A 67 -6.52 23.56 6.22
C GLN A 67 -6.83 24.49 7.40
N PRO A 68 -5.84 25.24 7.89
CA PRO A 68 -6.06 26.20 8.96
C PRO A 68 -6.97 27.33 8.51
N LYS A 69 -7.66 27.94 9.48
CA LYS A 69 -8.55 29.08 9.21
C LYS A 69 -7.75 30.27 8.72
N SER A 70 -8.24 30.88 7.65
CA SER A 70 -7.80 32.18 7.15
C SER A 70 -8.84 33.26 7.52
N ASN A 71 -8.45 34.54 7.46
CA ASN A 71 -9.32 35.68 7.65
C ASN A 71 -9.11 36.72 6.51
N SER A 72 -9.71 37.90 6.63
CA SER A 72 -9.59 38.94 5.60
C SER A 72 -8.17 39.44 5.36
N ASP A 73 -7.31 39.36 6.39
CA ASP A 73 -6.00 39.98 6.39
C ASP A 73 -4.86 38.93 6.35
N MET A 74 -5.21 37.65 6.47
CA MET A 74 -4.23 36.56 6.55
C MET A 74 -4.75 35.30 5.86
N TRP A 75 -3.93 34.77 4.95
CA TRP A 75 -4.14 33.46 4.33
C TRP A 75 -3.18 32.44 4.93
N ASN A 76 -3.75 31.42 5.58
CA ASN A 76 -3.01 30.31 6.18
C ASN A 76 -3.17 29.06 5.34
N ARG A 77 -2.07 28.32 5.13
CA ARG A 77 -2.09 27.09 4.37
C ARG A 77 -1.06 26.10 4.92
N LEU A 78 -1.43 24.83 4.92
CA LEU A 78 -0.53 23.69 5.11
C LEU A 78 -0.11 23.13 3.75
N GLU A 79 1.16 22.87 3.60
CA GLU A 79 1.72 22.11 2.49
C GLU A 79 2.08 20.70 3.01
N TYR A 80 1.27 19.72 2.61
CA TYR A 80 1.52 18.32 2.93
C TYR A 80 2.60 17.76 2.02
N ARG A 81 3.63 17.20 2.56
CA ARG A 81 4.72 16.57 1.83
C ARG A 81 5.02 15.16 2.37
N PRO A 82 5.58 14.27 1.53
CA PRO A 82 5.98 12.94 1.98
C PRO A 82 7.07 13.01 3.05
N LEU A 83 7.26 11.92 3.76
CA LEU A 83 8.36 11.76 4.69
C LEU A 83 9.70 11.77 3.94
N GLU A 84 10.76 12.20 4.58
CA GLU A 84 12.12 12.04 4.09
C GLU A 84 12.57 10.60 4.37
N GLY A 85 13.10 9.92 3.34
CA GLY A 85 13.45 8.51 3.40
C GLY A 85 12.35 7.59 2.89
N PHE A 86 12.18 6.42 3.50
CA PHE A 86 11.21 5.41 3.06
C PHE A 86 10.35 4.86 4.20
N VAL A 87 9.16 4.39 3.84
CA VAL A 87 8.27 3.66 4.74
C VAL A 87 8.49 2.16 4.57
N TYR A 88 8.62 1.43 5.66
CA TYR A 88 8.71 -0.02 5.67
C TYR A 88 7.33 -0.63 5.87
N ALA A 89 6.77 -1.29 4.86
CA ALA A 89 5.49 -1.96 4.92
C ALA A 89 5.68 -3.47 5.14
N ILE A 90 5.18 -3.99 6.26
CA ILE A 90 5.19 -5.42 6.59
C ILE A 90 3.75 -5.92 6.60
N THR A 91 3.44 -6.91 5.78
CA THR A 91 2.07 -7.33 5.56
C THR A 91 1.82 -8.79 5.93
N PRO A 92 0.61 -9.10 6.43
CA PRO A 92 0.26 -10.41 6.94
C PRO A 92 0.08 -11.44 5.83
N PHE A 93 -0.01 -12.72 6.21
CA PHE A 93 -0.13 -13.85 5.29
C PHE A 93 -1.56 -14.12 4.81
N ASN A 94 -2.58 -13.58 5.48
CA ASN A 94 -3.97 -14.05 5.40
C ASN A 94 -4.92 -13.14 4.62
N PHE A 95 -4.50 -11.94 4.22
CA PHE A 95 -5.34 -10.99 3.46
C PHE A 95 -4.55 -10.31 2.36
N THR A 96 -4.86 -10.64 1.11
CA THR A 96 -4.25 -10.00 -0.07
C THR A 96 -4.59 -8.50 -0.14
N ALA A 97 -5.81 -8.12 0.21
CA ALA A 97 -6.21 -6.72 0.24
C ALA A 97 -5.36 -5.89 1.21
N ILE A 98 -5.12 -6.38 2.42
CA ILE A 98 -4.28 -5.72 3.42
C ILE A 98 -2.83 -5.65 2.92
N ALA A 99 -2.34 -6.75 2.32
CA ALA A 99 -0.98 -6.81 1.79
C ALA A 99 -0.72 -5.73 0.73
N ALA A 100 -1.70 -5.45 -0.11
CA ALA A 100 -1.62 -4.38 -1.12
C ALA A 100 -1.88 -3.00 -0.53
N ASN A 101 -2.79 -2.88 0.44
CA ASN A 101 -3.20 -1.60 1.00
C ASN A 101 -2.07 -0.89 1.76
N LEU A 102 -1.27 -1.61 2.55
CA LEU A 102 -0.22 -1.00 3.34
C LEU A 102 0.81 -0.25 2.50
N PRO A 103 1.44 -0.86 1.47
CA PRO A 103 2.33 -0.13 0.58
C PRO A 103 1.60 0.91 -0.29
N ALA A 104 0.36 0.63 -0.73
CA ALA A 104 -0.38 1.55 -1.59
C ALA A 104 -0.76 2.85 -0.89
N SER A 105 -1.25 2.79 0.35
CA SER A 105 -1.64 3.98 1.10
C SER A 105 -0.46 4.91 1.37
N ALA A 106 0.70 4.36 1.74
CA ALA A 106 1.93 5.13 1.92
C ALA A 106 2.42 5.76 0.61
N ALA A 107 2.41 5.00 -0.51
CA ALA A 107 2.80 5.49 -1.83
C ALA A 107 1.83 6.56 -2.36
N MET A 108 0.54 6.41 -2.11
CA MET A 108 -0.49 7.39 -2.48
C MET A 108 -0.22 8.75 -1.83
N MET A 109 0.25 8.78 -0.58
CA MET A 109 0.66 9.99 0.11
C MET A 109 2.04 10.53 -0.33
N GLY A 110 2.69 9.89 -1.31
CA GLY A 110 3.92 10.34 -1.95
C GLY A 110 5.19 9.72 -1.37
N ASN A 111 5.08 8.73 -0.50
CA ASN A 111 6.23 8.08 0.11
C ASN A 111 6.81 6.99 -0.81
N VAL A 112 8.11 6.75 -0.68
CA VAL A 112 8.77 5.55 -1.18
C VAL A 112 8.59 4.43 -0.17
N VAL A 113 8.40 3.21 -0.64
CA VAL A 113 8.06 2.06 0.20
C VAL A 113 8.99 0.89 -0.07
N ILE A 114 9.51 0.30 0.99
CA ILE A 114 10.04 -1.06 1.00
C ILE A 114 8.92 -1.97 1.54
N TRP A 115 8.46 -2.90 0.72
CA TRP A 115 7.37 -3.80 1.08
C TRP A 115 7.88 -5.23 1.27
N LYS A 116 7.70 -5.76 2.48
CA LYS A 116 7.98 -7.15 2.82
C LYS A 116 6.66 -7.90 3.01
N PRO A 117 6.13 -8.55 1.95
CA PRO A 117 4.99 -9.45 2.08
C PRO A 117 5.38 -10.74 2.80
N SER A 118 4.39 -11.46 3.32
CA SER A 118 4.58 -12.82 3.79
C SER A 118 5.00 -13.76 2.65
N ASP A 119 5.80 -14.76 2.94
CA ASP A 119 6.31 -15.71 1.94
C ASP A 119 5.18 -16.51 1.27
N SER A 120 4.08 -16.78 1.98
CA SER A 120 2.89 -17.41 1.39
C SER A 120 2.13 -16.52 0.41
N GLN A 121 2.44 -15.22 0.35
CA GLN A 121 1.80 -14.25 -0.54
C GLN A 121 2.64 -13.87 -1.77
N VAL A 122 3.68 -14.61 -2.11
CA VAL A 122 4.55 -14.29 -3.27
C VAL A 122 3.75 -14.13 -4.57
N PHE A 123 2.80 -15.02 -4.83
CA PHE A 123 1.97 -14.97 -6.05
C PHE A 123 1.07 -13.73 -6.08
N SER A 124 0.34 -13.47 -5.00
CA SER A 124 -0.54 -12.30 -4.93
C SER A 124 0.26 -11.00 -4.93
N ALA A 125 1.40 -10.94 -4.24
CA ALA A 125 2.28 -9.78 -4.26
C ALA A 125 2.80 -9.47 -5.67
N LYS A 126 3.19 -10.50 -6.45
CA LYS A 126 3.60 -10.32 -7.85
C LYS A 126 2.48 -9.72 -8.71
N ILE A 127 1.27 -10.22 -8.57
CA ILE A 127 0.11 -9.70 -9.33
C ILE A 127 -0.20 -8.25 -8.92
N ILE A 128 -0.13 -7.92 -7.63
CA ILE A 128 -0.34 -6.56 -7.14
C ILE A 128 0.69 -5.60 -7.75
N ILE A 129 1.97 -5.98 -7.80
CA ILE A 129 3.00 -5.15 -8.44
C ILE A 129 2.74 -4.98 -9.93
N ASP A 130 2.29 -6.02 -10.63
CA ASP A 130 1.94 -5.92 -12.06
C ASP A 130 0.77 -4.94 -12.27
N VAL A 131 -0.26 -5.01 -11.41
CA VAL A 131 -1.38 -4.06 -11.43
C VAL A 131 -0.90 -2.63 -11.19
N PHE A 132 -0.08 -2.40 -10.17
CA PHE A 132 0.41 -1.06 -9.86
C PHE A 132 1.27 -0.48 -10.98
N LYS A 133 2.14 -1.29 -11.60
CA LYS A 133 2.92 -0.88 -12.78
C LYS A 133 2.03 -0.53 -13.96
N GLU A 134 1.04 -1.36 -14.29
CA GLU A 134 0.10 -1.11 -15.39
C GLU A 134 -0.79 0.11 -15.10
N ALA A 135 -1.13 0.35 -13.84
CA ALA A 135 -1.85 1.54 -13.42
C ALA A 135 -1.02 2.83 -13.60
N GLY A 136 0.31 2.73 -13.53
CA GLY A 136 1.22 3.85 -13.72
C GLY A 136 1.99 4.26 -12.46
N VAL A 137 2.05 3.40 -11.42
CA VAL A 137 2.97 3.61 -10.28
C VAL A 137 4.39 3.61 -10.82
N PRO A 138 5.16 4.69 -10.62
CA PRO A 138 6.54 4.76 -11.12
C PRO A 138 7.43 3.67 -10.52
N ASP A 139 8.41 3.22 -11.31
CA ASP A 139 9.44 2.32 -10.81
C ASP A 139 10.13 2.90 -9.57
N SER A 140 10.54 2.03 -8.66
CA SER A 140 11.20 2.37 -7.40
C SER A 140 10.34 3.10 -6.35
N VAL A 141 9.04 3.31 -6.58
CA VAL A 141 8.15 3.84 -5.54
C VAL A 141 7.74 2.75 -4.55
N ILE A 142 7.36 1.57 -5.03
CA ILE A 142 7.08 0.40 -4.18
C ILE A 142 8.06 -0.71 -4.55
N ASN A 143 8.96 -1.02 -3.61
CA ASN A 143 10.03 -2.01 -3.79
C ASN A 143 9.74 -3.23 -2.93
N VAL A 144 9.52 -4.39 -3.56
CA VAL A 144 9.22 -5.64 -2.86
C VAL A 144 10.50 -6.37 -2.52
N VAL A 145 10.59 -6.83 -1.28
CA VAL A 145 11.70 -7.66 -0.80
C VAL A 145 11.18 -8.98 -0.21
N PHE A 146 11.86 -10.08 -0.53
CA PHE A 146 11.59 -11.41 0.00
C PHE A 146 12.84 -11.93 0.71
N GLY A 147 12.67 -12.72 1.74
CA GLY A 147 13.77 -13.33 2.48
C GLY A 147 13.49 -13.41 3.98
N ASP A 148 14.53 -13.69 4.75
CA ASP A 148 14.43 -13.80 6.20
C ASP A 148 13.89 -12.51 6.82
N PRO A 149 12.77 -12.60 7.56
CA PRO A 149 12.09 -11.39 8.07
C PRO A 149 12.90 -10.64 9.12
N VAL A 150 13.68 -11.33 9.94
CA VAL A 150 14.50 -10.71 11.00
C VAL A 150 15.65 -9.96 10.35
N MET A 151 16.40 -10.62 9.47
CA MET A 151 17.53 -9.99 8.77
C MET A 151 17.11 -8.77 7.96
N ILE A 152 15.98 -8.85 7.25
CA ILE A 152 15.46 -7.71 6.48
C ILE A 152 15.06 -6.57 7.41
N THR A 153 14.34 -6.87 8.49
CA THR A 153 13.85 -5.86 9.46
C THR A 153 15.05 -5.17 10.14
N ASP A 154 16.02 -5.91 10.63
CA ASP A 154 17.23 -5.35 11.24
C ASP A 154 17.98 -4.42 10.28
N THR A 155 18.12 -4.84 9.03
CA THR A 155 18.79 -4.04 7.99
C THR A 155 18.02 -2.75 7.69
N VAL A 156 16.70 -2.84 7.60
CA VAL A 156 15.82 -1.69 7.30
C VAL A 156 15.82 -0.69 8.46
N LEU A 157 15.67 -1.18 9.69
CA LEU A 157 15.62 -0.32 10.88
C LEU A 157 16.97 0.36 11.18
N ALA A 158 18.08 -0.26 10.78
CA ALA A 158 19.42 0.34 10.90
C ALA A 158 19.69 1.43 9.86
N SER A 159 18.85 1.58 8.84
CA SER A 159 19.04 2.58 7.79
C SER A 159 18.80 4.00 8.30
N PRO A 160 19.69 4.97 8.01
CA PRO A 160 19.44 6.37 8.34
C PRO A 160 18.26 6.97 7.57
N ASP A 161 17.83 6.34 6.47
CA ASP A 161 16.70 6.77 5.65
C ASP A 161 15.37 6.11 6.06
N PHE A 162 15.36 5.33 7.14
CA PHE A 162 14.12 4.76 7.68
C PHE A 162 13.24 5.86 8.27
N ALA A 163 12.08 6.10 7.66
CA ALA A 163 11.18 7.17 8.04
C ALA A 163 9.95 6.72 8.83
N GLY A 164 9.58 5.45 8.72
CA GLY A 164 8.42 4.91 9.44
C GLY A 164 8.07 3.48 9.04
N ILE A 165 7.25 2.84 9.86
CA ILE A 165 6.77 1.49 9.66
C ILE A 165 5.25 1.46 9.51
N HIS A 166 4.76 0.66 8.55
CA HIS A 166 3.35 0.34 8.38
C HIS A 166 3.18 -1.17 8.51
N TYR A 167 2.70 -1.59 9.66
CA TYR A 167 2.67 -3.00 10.05
C TYR A 167 1.25 -3.51 10.28
N THR A 168 0.97 -4.68 9.74
CA THR A 168 -0.19 -5.50 10.13
C THR A 168 0.27 -6.94 10.35
N GLY A 169 0.02 -7.47 11.53
CA GLY A 169 0.42 -8.82 11.93
C GLY A 169 0.11 -9.11 13.39
N SER A 170 0.81 -10.09 13.99
CA SER A 170 0.61 -10.44 15.38
C SER A 170 1.22 -9.41 16.33
N THR A 171 0.60 -9.27 17.51
CA THR A 171 1.12 -8.40 18.58
C THR A 171 2.51 -8.86 19.06
N ALA A 172 2.78 -10.17 19.05
CA ALA A 172 4.08 -10.70 19.44
C ALA A 172 5.19 -10.16 18.53
N VAL A 173 5.05 -10.34 17.22
CA VAL A 173 6.02 -9.82 16.23
C VAL A 173 6.13 -8.30 16.31
N PHE A 174 5.03 -7.58 16.53
CA PHE A 174 5.07 -6.12 16.66
C PHE A 174 5.91 -5.65 17.87
N LYS A 175 5.92 -6.42 18.95
CA LYS A 175 6.73 -6.10 20.14
C LYS A 175 8.22 -6.40 19.94
N ASP A 176 8.53 -7.32 19.04
CA ASP A 176 9.92 -7.72 18.72
C ASP A 176 10.58 -6.75 17.71
N ILE A 177 9.77 -6.00 16.94
CA ILE A 177 10.20 -4.93 16.02
C ILE A 177 10.49 -3.64 16.80
#